data_02a81fb707abb299b2cb951f3e66eece
#
_entry.id   02a81fb707abb299b2cb951f3e66eece
#
_cell.length_a   1.000
_cell.length_b   1.000
_cell.length_c   1.000
_cell.angle_alpha   90.00
_cell.angle_beta   90.00
_cell.angle_gamma   90.00
#
_symmetry.space_group_name_H-M   'P 1'
#
loop_
_entity.id
_entity.type
_entity.pdbx_description
1 polymer ?
#
loop_
_entity_poly.entity_id
_entity_poly.type
_entity_poly.pdbx_seq_one_letter_code
_entity_poly.pdbx_strand_id
1 'polypeptide(L)'
;MAEKNPIVTIEMNNGDVMKAELYPEVATNTVNNFISLVNRGYYDGIIFHRVIRGFMIQGGDPEGTGIGGPGYSIKGEFTQNGFKNDLKHEPGVLSMARTMMPNSAGSQFFIMHQTSPHLDGQYAAFGKVIEGIEVVNKIADVATDRMDKPLEPQVMKKVTVETFGVDYPEPEKC
;
A
#
# COMPACT_ATOMS: atom_id res chain seq x y z
N MET A 1 19.03 -20.70 4.94
CA MET A 1 17.77 -20.75 4.17
C MET A 1 17.06 -19.42 4.26
N ALA A 2 16.71 -18.87 3.12
CA ALA A 2 16.03 -17.60 3.12
C ALA A 2 14.60 -17.75 3.66
N GLU A 3 14.19 -16.85 4.53
CA GLU A 3 12.83 -16.80 5.02
C GLU A 3 11.91 -16.36 3.88
N LYS A 4 10.68 -16.85 3.91
CA LYS A 4 9.67 -16.41 2.96
C LYS A 4 9.22 -15.00 3.33
N ASN A 5 9.09 -14.14 2.33
CA ASN A 5 8.52 -12.81 2.52
C ASN A 5 7.04 -12.92 2.88
N PRO A 6 6.54 -12.00 3.70
CA PRO A 6 5.11 -12.02 4.06
C PRO A 6 4.22 -11.76 2.85
N ILE A 7 3.07 -12.41 2.83
CA ILE A 7 2.07 -12.28 1.78
C ILE A 7 0.81 -11.66 2.35
N VAL A 8 0.40 -10.53 1.83
CA VAL A 8 -0.85 -9.86 2.18
C VAL A 8 -1.94 -10.29 1.22
N THR A 9 -3.11 -10.63 1.76
CA THR A 9 -4.29 -10.92 0.96
C THR A 9 -5.32 -9.81 1.19
N ILE A 10 -5.74 -9.16 0.11
CA ILE A 10 -6.78 -8.13 0.13
C ILE A 10 -8.01 -8.71 -0.55
N GLU A 11 -9.05 -8.95 0.24
CA GLU A 11 -10.34 -9.39 -0.27
C GLU A 11 -11.26 -8.19 -0.43
N MET A 12 -11.75 -7.97 -1.64
CA MET A 12 -12.67 -6.88 -1.93
C MET A 12 -14.10 -7.28 -1.61
N ASN A 13 -14.96 -6.30 -1.43
CA ASN A 13 -16.36 -6.50 -1.04
C ASN A 13 -17.16 -7.32 -2.08
N ASN A 14 -16.73 -7.31 -3.34
CA ASN A 14 -17.35 -8.09 -4.40
C ASN A 14 -16.80 -9.53 -4.53
N GLY A 15 -15.87 -9.92 -3.66
CA GLY A 15 -15.24 -11.23 -3.66
C GLY A 15 -13.93 -11.32 -4.44
N ASP A 16 -13.53 -10.26 -5.13
CA ASP A 16 -12.23 -10.24 -5.82
C ASP A 16 -11.09 -10.25 -4.81
N VAL A 17 -9.98 -10.91 -5.15
CA VAL A 17 -8.83 -11.08 -4.25
C VAL A 17 -7.55 -10.65 -4.95
N MET A 18 -6.74 -9.88 -4.23
CA MET A 18 -5.36 -9.54 -4.61
C MET A 18 -4.41 -10.09 -3.56
N LYS A 19 -3.27 -10.63 -3.98
CA LYS A 19 -2.21 -11.03 -3.07
C LYS A 19 -0.92 -10.30 -3.42
N ALA A 20 -0.25 -9.79 -2.40
CA ALA A 20 0.98 -9.02 -2.57
C ALA A 20 2.08 -9.57 -1.67
N GLU A 21 3.26 -9.70 -2.22
CA GLU A 21 4.46 -10.04 -1.45
C GLU A 21 5.07 -8.75 -0.93
N LEU A 22 5.40 -8.71 0.37
CA LEU A 22 6.07 -7.57 0.99
C LEU A 22 7.57 -7.84 1.05
N TYR A 23 8.37 -6.78 0.97
CA TYR A 23 9.83 -6.88 0.91
C TYR A 23 10.49 -6.22 2.13
N PRO A 24 10.61 -6.95 3.26
CA PRO A 24 11.25 -6.38 4.47
C PRO A 24 12.68 -5.92 4.24
N GLU A 25 13.40 -6.56 3.31
CA GLU A 25 14.77 -6.18 2.98
C GLU A 25 14.86 -4.82 2.29
N VAL A 26 13.78 -4.42 1.60
CA VAL A 26 13.74 -3.17 0.84
C VAL A 26 13.29 -2.01 1.73
N ALA A 27 12.28 -2.22 2.56
CA ALA A 27 11.70 -1.17 3.40
C ALA A 27 11.21 -1.77 4.72
N THR A 28 12.14 -2.07 5.61
CA THR A 28 11.90 -2.84 6.84
C THR A 28 10.83 -2.22 7.73
N ASN A 29 10.97 -0.95 8.10
CA ASN A 29 10.02 -0.30 9.00
C ASN A 29 8.67 -0.09 8.35
N THR A 30 8.63 0.17 7.05
CA THR A 30 7.41 0.30 6.27
C THR A 30 6.62 -1.01 6.27
N VAL A 31 7.32 -2.13 6.05
CA VAL A 31 6.70 -3.46 6.10
C VAL A 31 6.19 -3.76 7.50
N ASN A 32 6.99 -3.48 8.53
CA ASN A 32 6.56 -3.68 9.92
C ASN A 32 5.29 -2.89 10.23
N ASN A 33 5.22 -1.65 9.78
CA ASN A 33 4.06 -0.79 9.95
C ASN A 33 2.83 -1.37 9.26
N PHE A 34 2.99 -1.77 8.01
CA PHE A 34 1.88 -2.31 7.23
C PHE A 34 1.33 -3.60 7.88
N ILE A 35 2.23 -4.51 8.28
CA ILE A 35 1.84 -5.76 8.95
C ILE A 35 1.13 -5.47 10.27
N SER A 36 1.63 -4.52 11.06
CA SER A 36 1.01 -4.11 12.32
C SER A 36 -0.44 -3.65 12.09
N LEU A 37 -0.65 -2.80 11.10
CA LEU A 37 -1.97 -2.29 10.77
C LEU A 37 -2.90 -3.40 10.27
N VAL A 38 -2.40 -4.30 9.42
CA VAL A 38 -3.17 -5.44 8.92
C VAL A 38 -3.61 -6.33 10.09
N ASN A 39 -2.70 -6.64 11.00
CA ASN A 39 -3.01 -7.51 12.15
C ASN A 39 -4.01 -6.91 13.12
N ARG A 40 -4.14 -5.58 13.14
CA ARG A 40 -5.15 -4.90 13.96
C ARG A 40 -6.52 -4.84 13.29
N GLY A 41 -6.65 -5.33 12.06
CA GLY A 41 -7.88 -5.18 11.28
C GLY A 41 -8.10 -3.74 10.82
N TYR A 42 -7.07 -2.92 10.80
CA TYR A 42 -7.16 -1.49 10.49
C TYR A 42 -7.72 -1.23 9.10
N TYR A 43 -7.31 -2.04 8.12
CA TYR A 43 -7.71 -1.85 6.73
C TYR A 43 -9.09 -2.44 6.39
N ASP A 44 -9.67 -3.24 7.29
CA ASP A 44 -10.96 -3.87 7.03
C ASP A 44 -12.05 -2.79 6.89
N GLY A 45 -12.76 -2.80 5.78
CA GLY A 45 -13.81 -1.83 5.50
C GLY A 45 -13.34 -0.50 4.90
N ILE A 46 -12.04 -0.32 4.70
CA ILE A 46 -11.48 0.91 4.12
C ILE A 46 -11.56 0.85 2.58
N ILE A 47 -11.79 1.99 1.97
CA ILE A 47 -11.95 2.10 0.51
C ILE A 47 -10.65 2.51 -0.19
N PHE A 48 -10.59 2.25 -1.50
CA PHE A 48 -9.66 2.94 -2.40
C PHE A 48 -10.31 4.27 -2.78
N HIS A 49 -9.92 5.32 -2.09
CA HIS A 49 -10.56 6.64 -2.20
C HIS A 49 -10.03 7.49 -3.36
N ARG A 50 -8.92 7.09 -3.96
CA ARG A 50 -8.32 7.81 -5.08
C ARG A 50 -7.83 6.80 -6.10
N VAL A 51 -8.38 6.88 -7.31
CA VAL A 51 -8.07 5.95 -8.39
C VAL A 51 -7.77 6.77 -9.65
N ILE A 52 -6.59 6.59 -10.20
CA ILE A 52 -6.19 7.27 -11.44
C ILE A 52 -5.77 6.19 -12.45
N ARG A 53 -6.60 5.97 -13.44
CA ARG A 53 -6.34 5.04 -14.52
C ARG A 53 -5.02 5.41 -15.21
N GLY A 54 -4.19 4.41 -15.46
CA GLY A 54 -2.87 4.63 -16.04
C GLY A 54 -1.82 5.09 -15.05
N PHE A 55 -2.16 5.17 -13.76
CA PHE A 55 -1.24 5.60 -12.72
C PHE A 55 -1.29 4.64 -11.51
N MET A 56 -2.27 4.78 -10.63
CA MET A 56 -2.31 3.98 -9.40
C MET A 56 -3.72 3.93 -8.80
N ILE A 57 -3.90 3.03 -7.82
CA ILE A 57 -5.07 3.02 -6.93
C ILE A 57 -4.57 3.25 -5.51
N GLN A 58 -5.18 4.17 -4.78
CA GLN A 58 -4.73 4.58 -3.44
C GLN A 58 -5.84 4.37 -2.41
N GLY A 59 -5.47 3.80 -1.28
CA GLY A 59 -6.39 3.57 -0.17
C GLY A 59 -5.67 3.60 1.17
N GLY A 60 -6.34 3.12 2.22
CA GLY A 60 -5.74 3.03 3.55
C GLY A 60 -6.07 4.19 4.47
N ASP A 61 -6.93 5.11 4.06
CA ASP A 61 -7.42 6.20 4.90
C ASP A 61 -8.77 5.78 5.51
N PRO A 62 -8.86 5.63 6.85
CA PRO A 62 -10.13 5.22 7.47
C PRO A 62 -11.26 6.24 7.27
N GLU A 63 -10.93 7.49 6.97
CA GLU A 63 -11.94 8.53 6.67
C GLU A 63 -12.30 8.59 5.19
N GLY A 64 -11.50 7.97 4.32
CA GLY A 64 -11.75 7.97 2.87
C GLY A 64 -11.62 9.34 2.21
N THR A 65 -10.90 10.27 2.82
CA THR A 65 -10.77 11.66 2.34
C THR A 65 -9.39 12.01 1.81
N GLY A 66 -8.38 11.18 2.13
CA GLY A 66 -7.00 11.44 1.78
C GLY A 66 -6.18 12.10 2.89
N ILE A 67 -6.81 12.48 4.00
CA ILE A 67 -6.15 13.17 5.12
C ILE A 67 -6.12 12.35 6.41
N GLY A 68 -6.82 11.24 6.47
CA GLY A 68 -6.83 10.39 7.66
C GLY A 68 -5.63 9.47 7.74
N GLY A 69 -5.40 8.92 8.93
CA GLY A 69 -4.29 8.01 9.18
C GLY A 69 -4.37 7.39 10.57
N PRO A 70 -3.33 6.66 10.99
CA PRO A 70 -3.35 5.89 12.23
C PRO A 70 -3.02 6.69 13.49
N GLY A 71 -2.84 8.02 13.36
CA GLY A 71 -2.49 8.87 14.48
C GLY A 71 -0.99 8.99 14.73
N TYR A 72 -0.19 8.49 13.81
CA TYR A 72 1.28 8.60 13.85
C TYR A 72 1.84 8.58 12.43
N SER A 73 3.12 8.89 12.30
CA SER A 73 3.84 8.79 11.03
C SER A 73 5.07 7.91 11.20
N ILE A 74 5.62 7.46 10.07
CA ILE A 74 6.86 6.69 10.03
C ILE A 74 7.86 7.39 9.12
N LYS A 75 9.14 7.11 9.37
CA LYS A 75 10.23 7.65 8.56
C LYS A 75 10.14 7.11 7.13
N GLY A 76 10.33 7.96 6.15
CA GLY A 76 10.26 7.60 4.75
C GLY A 76 11.46 6.78 4.30
N GLU A 77 11.23 5.53 3.93
CA GLU A 77 12.27 4.59 3.50
C GLU A 77 12.45 4.64 1.99
N PHE A 78 12.93 5.76 1.49
CA PHE A 78 13.18 5.97 0.06
C PHE A 78 14.49 6.73 -0.15
N THR A 79 15.06 6.57 -1.34
CA THR A 79 16.44 6.99 -1.64
C THR A 79 16.69 8.47 -1.38
N GLN A 80 15.77 9.36 -1.78
CA GLN A 80 15.94 10.80 -1.57
C GLN A 80 15.88 11.21 -0.10
N ASN A 81 15.39 10.32 0.77
CA ASN A 81 15.36 10.55 2.22
C ASN A 81 16.54 9.88 2.93
N GLY A 82 17.56 9.49 2.20
CA GLY A 82 18.77 8.88 2.75
C GLY A 82 18.67 7.39 3.04
N PHE A 83 17.64 6.73 2.57
CA PHE A 83 17.42 5.30 2.76
C PHE A 83 17.44 4.60 1.40
N LYS A 84 18.42 3.72 1.17
CA LYS A 84 18.53 3.04 -0.11
C LYS A 84 17.31 2.16 -0.38
N ASN A 85 16.59 2.47 -1.45
CA ASN A 85 15.42 1.71 -1.90
C ASN A 85 15.41 1.74 -3.43
N ASP A 86 15.78 0.61 -4.02
CA ASP A 86 15.92 0.49 -5.48
C ASP A 86 14.69 -0.12 -6.14
N LEU A 87 13.61 -0.37 -5.41
CA LEU A 87 12.39 -0.93 -5.98
C LEU A 87 11.71 0.10 -6.89
N LYS A 88 11.55 -0.28 -8.16
CA LYS A 88 10.93 0.58 -9.17
C LYS A 88 9.41 0.54 -9.07
N HIS A 89 8.77 1.66 -9.39
CA HIS A 89 7.30 1.77 -9.39
C HIS A 89 6.73 1.23 -10.70
N GLU A 90 6.67 -0.09 -10.80
CA GLU A 90 6.13 -0.85 -11.93
C GLU A 90 4.72 -1.34 -11.60
N PRO A 91 3.94 -1.85 -12.58
CA PRO A 91 2.58 -2.34 -12.28
C PRO A 91 2.56 -3.35 -11.15
N GLY A 92 1.65 -3.16 -10.21
CA GLY A 92 1.48 -4.02 -9.05
C GLY A 92 2.32 -3.66 -7.83
N VAL A 93 3.28 -2.74 -7.94
CA VAL A 93 4.11 -2.34 -6.80
C VAL A 93 3.29 -1.58 -5.77
N LEU A 94 3.45 -1.95 -4.48
CA LEU A 94 2.87 -1.24 -3.35
C LEU A 94 3.87 -0.21 -2.83
N SER A 95 3.39 1.01 -2.58
CA SER A 95 4.22 2.10 -2.08
C SER A 95 3.42 2.95 -1.10
N MET A 96 4.09 3.61 -0.16
CA MET A 96 3.40 4.42 0.84
C MET A 96 3.09 5.81 0.29
N ALA A 97 1.83 6.21 0.45
CA ALA A 97 1.44 7.59 0.21
C ALA A 97 1.92 8.46 1.37
N ARG A 98 2.21 9.70 1.10
CA ARG A 98 2.64 10.69 2.09
C ARG A 98 2.30 12.09 1.62
N THR A 99 2.41 13.05 2.53
CA THR A 99 2.36 14.47 2.15
C THR A 99 3.69 14.88 1.54
N MET A 100 3.92 16.15 1.32
CA MET A 100 5.22 16.64 0.82
C MET A 100 6.34 16.45 1.83
N MET A 101 5.99 16.25 3.11
CA MET A 101 6.98 15.98 4.15
C MET A 101 7.48 14.53 4.02
N PRO A 102 8.81 14.30 4.02
CA PRO A 102 9.34 12.95 3.77
C PRO A 102 9.01 11.91 4.85
N ASN A 103 8.76 12.34 6.08
CA ASN A 103 8.47 11.43 7.19
C ASN A 103 7.00 11.52 7.63
N SER A 104 6.08 11.59 6.67
CA SER A 104 4.65 11.80 6.93
C SER A 104 3.78 10.60 6.56
N ALA A 105 4.35 9.49 6.11
CA ALA A 105 3.58 8.30 5.80
C ALA A 105 2.98 7.70 7.08
N GLY A 106 1.77 7.17 6.97
CA GLY A 106 1.07 6.52 8.08
C GLY A 106 0.43 5.21 7.65
N SER A 107 -0.79 5.28 7.13
CA SER A 107 -1.51 4.08 6.70
C SER A 107 -1.88 4.08 5.23
N GLN A 108 -1.90 5.23 4.57
CA GLN A 108 -2.30 5.29 3.16
C GLN A 108 -1.20 4.69 2.29
N PHE A 109 -1.63 3.87 1.34
CA PHE A 109 -0.73 3.26 0.37
C PHE A 109 -1.38 3.26 -1.01
N PHE A 110 -0.56 3.06 -2.03
CA PHE A 110 -1.07 2.92 -3.38
C PHE A 110 -0.46 1.70 -4.06
N ILE A 111 -1.21 1.16 -5.02
CA ILE A 111 -0.78 0.03 -5.84
C ILE A 111 -0.68 0.56 -7.27
N MET A 112 0.46 0.36 -7.90
CA MET A 112 0.70 0.88 -9.25
C MET A 112 -0.16 0.17 -10.29
N HIS A 113 -0.78 0.94 -11.16
CA HIS A 113 -1.49 0.42 -12.35
C HIS A 113 -0.54 0.40 -13.55
N GLN A 114 0.24 1.46 -13.73
CA GLN A 114 1.23 1.55 -14.81
C GLN A 114 2.56 2.02 -14.23
N THR A 115 3.64 1.81 -14.97
CA THR A 115 4.98 2.25 -14.56
C THR A 115 5.05 3.77 -14.44
N SER A 116 5.60 4.27 -13.34
CA SER A 116 5.77 5.70 -13.10
C SER A 116 7.18 5.98 -12.56
N PRO A 117 8.17 6.13 -13.45
CA PRO A 117 9.57 6.29 -13.02
C PRO A 117 9.82 7.52 -12.16
N HIS A 118 8.99 8.56 -12.28
CA HIS A 118 9.16 9.78 -11.48
C HIS A 118 8.92 9.57 -9.98
N LEU A 119 8.33 8.43 -9.58
CA LEU A 119 8.15 8.08 -8.17
C LEU A 119 9.35 7.34 -7.59
N ASP A 120 10.20 6.78 -8.45
CA ASP A 120 11.34 5.98 -8.00
C ASP A 120 12.30 6.82 -7.16
N GLY A 121 12.69 6.30 -6.00
CA GLY A 121 13.56 7.01 -5.08
C GLY A 121 12.89 8.13 -4.27
N GLN A 122 11.61 8.41 -4.49
CA GLN A 122 10.87 9.49 -3.81
C GLN A 122 9.73 8.98 -2.92
N TYR A 123 9.37 7.71 -3.06
CA TYR A 123 8.32 7.07 -2.26
C TYR A 123 8.81 5.71 -1.79
N ALA A 124 8.32 5.29 -0.62
CA ALA A 124 8.73 4.03 0.01
C ALA A 124 7.97 2.85 -0.60
N ALA A 125 8.46 2.34 -1.72
CA ALA A 125 7.96 1.11 -2.31
C ALA A 125 8.36 -0.07 -1.41
N PHE A 126 7.42 -1.00 -1.14
CA PHE A 126 7.66 -2.03 -0.14
C PHE A 126 7.09 -3.40 -0.48
N GLY A 127 6.44 -3.55 -1.61
CA GLY A 127 5.86 -4.84 -2.01
C GLY A 127 5.37 -4.83 -3.44
N LYS A 128 4.83 -5.97 -3.86
CA LYS A 128 4.33 -6.13 -5.23
C LYS A 128 3.21 -7.17 -5.27
N VAL A 129 2.16 -6.90 -6.03
CA VAL A 129 1.09 -7.84 -6.27
C VAL A 129 1.65 -9.04 -7.05
N ILE A 130 1.42 -10.24 -6.53
CA ILE A 130 1.86 -11.50 -7.16
C ILE A 130 0.69 -12.30 -7.71
N GLU A 131 -0.53 -12.07 -7.23
CA GLU A 131 -1.76 -12.65 -7.76
C GLU A 131 -2.85 -11.60 -7.74
N GLY A 132 -3.69 -11.58 -8.78
CA GLY A 132 -4.82 -10.66 -8.84
C GLY A 132 -4.50 -9.30 -9.44
N ILE A 133 -3.49 -9.21 -10.30
CA ILE A 133 -3.19 -7.96 -11.00
C ILE A 133 -4.39 -7.48 -11.83
N GLU A 134 -5.19 -8.42 -12.35
CA GLU A 134 -6.41 -8.09 -13.06
C GLU A 134 -7.43 -7.37 -12.18
N VAL A 135 -7.40 -7.62 -10.86
CA VAL A 135 -8.25 -6.90 -9.90
C VAL A 135 -7.78 -5.45 -9.77
N VAL A 136 -6.46 -5.22 -9.73
CA VAL A 136 -5.90 -3.86 -9.74
C VAL A 136 -6.36 -3.12 -11.00
N ASN A 137 -6.25 -3.76 -12.15
CA ASN A 137 -6.66 -3.18 -13.42
C ASN A 137 -8.16 -2.85 -13.43
N LYS A 138 -8.97 -3.72 -12.89
CA LYS A 138 -10.41 -3.55 -12.80
C LYS A 138 -10.79 -2.36 -11.91
N ILE A 139 -10.14 -2.23 -10.76
CA ILE A 139 -10.35 -1.09 -9.86
C ILE A 139 -9.90 0.20 -10.54
N ALA A 140 -8.76 0.17 -11.24
CA ALA A 140 -8.25 1.34 -11.95
C ALA A 140 -9.18 1.83 -13.06
N ASP A 141 -10.03 0.95 -13.59
CA ASP A 141 -10.94 1.27 -14.69
C ASP A 141 -12.32 1.78 -14.25
N VAL A 142 -12.61 1.80 -12.94
CA VAL A 142 -13.93 2.25 -12.47
C VAL A 142 -14.14 3.75 -12.73
N ALA A 143 -15.40 4.14 -12.87
CA ALA A 143 -15.75 5.56 -13.02
C ALA A 143 -15.45 6.33 -11.73
N THR A 144 -14.89 7.51 -11.87
CA THR A 144 -14.50 8.36 -10.75
C THR A 144 -15.12 9.75 -10.89
N ASP A 145 -15.14 10.51 -9.78
CA ASP A 145 -15.56 11.89 -9.76
C ASP A 145 -14.37 12.83 -10.06
N ARG A 146 -14.57 14.14 -9.90
CA ARG A 146 -13.52 15.15 -10.17
C ARG A 146 -12.30 15.01 -9.28
N MET A 147 -12.45 14.37 -8.13
CA MET A 147 -11.36 14.19 -7.15
C MET A 147 -10.70 12.82 -7.29
N ASP A 148 -10.97 12.12 -8.39
CA ASP A 148 -10.47 10.77 -8.65
C ASP A 148 -10.99 9.73 -7.65
N LYS A 149 -12.11 10.02 -7.01
CA LYS A 149 -12.74 9.08 -6.09
C LYS A 149 -13.74 8.21 -6.85
N PRO A 150 -13.68 6.87 -6.71
CA PRO A 150 -14.64 5.99 -7.37
C PRO A 150 -16.08 6.35 -7.02
N LEU A 151 -16.95 6.38 -8.05
CA LEU A 151 -18.38 6.66 -7.85
C LEU A 151 -19.06 5.56 -7.03
N GLU A 152 -18.64 4.30 -7.26
CA GLU A 152 -19.04 3.17 -6.43
C GLU A 152 -17.88 2.83 -5.49
N PRO A 153 -18.13 2.75 -4.17
CA PRO A 153 -17.04 2.46 -3.23
C PRO A 153 -16.33 1.14 -3.56
N GLN A 154 -15.01 1.20 -3.65
CA GLN A 154 -14.16 0.03 -3.83
C GLN A 154 -13.63 -0.35 -2.44
N VAL A 155 -14.34 -1.25 -1.77
CA VAL A 155 -14.13 -1.56 -0.36
C VAL A 155 -13.22 -2.78 -0.19
N MET A 156 -12.18 -2.62 0.63
CA MET A 156 -11.39 -3.75 1.11
C MET A 156 -12.16 -4.40 2.25
N LYS A 157 -12.84 -5.51 1.97
CA LYS A 157 -13.66 -6.20 2.96
C LYS A 157 -12.81 -6.75 4.09
N LYS A 158 -11.69 -7.36 3.75
CA LYS A 158 -10.77 -7.94 4.71
C LYS A 158 -9.34 -7.94 4.17
N VAL A 159 -8.40 -7.58 5.03
CA VAL A 159 -6.98 -7.61 4.70
C VAL A 159 -6.26 -8.46 5.74
N THR A 160 -5.54 -9.48 5.28
CA THR A 160 -4.81 -10.40 6.15
C THR A 160 -3.37 -10.54 5.67
N VAL A 161 -2.50 -11.04 6.55
CA VAL A 161 -1.11 -11.27 6.21
C VAL A 161 -0.67 -12.64 6.70
N GLU A 162 0.07 -13.36 5.83
CA GLU A 162 0.74 -14.60 6.19
C GLU A 162 2.22 -14.30 6.38
N THR A 163 2.75 -14.51 7.58
CA THR A 163 4.15 -14.21 7.92
C THR A 163 5.02 -15.45 8.00
N PHE A 164 4.46 -16.62 7.77
CA PHE A 164 5.18 -17.92 7.76
C PHE A 164 5.98 -18.17 9.04
N GLY A 165 5.39 -17.80 10.18
CA GLY A 165 5.98 -18.03 11.49
C GLY A 165 7.03 -17.00 11.92
N VAL A 166 7.25 -15.96 11.13
CA VAL A 166 8.17 -14.87 11.49
C VAL A 166 7.40 -13.79 12.24
N ASP A 167 7.96 -13.32 13.36
CA ASP A 167 7.41 -12.21 14.13
C ASP A 167 8.00 -10.90 13.61
N TYR A 168 7.14 -9.98 13.21
CA TYR A 168 7.55 -8.65 12.76
C TYR A 168 7.26 -7.65 13.90
N PRO A 169 8.27 -6.87 14.30
CA PRO A 169 8.08 -5.92 15.41
C PRO A 169 7.16 -4.78 15.02
N GLU A 170 6.63 -4.07 16.02
CA GLU A 170 5.91 -2.84 15.79
C GLU A 170 6.83 -1.81 15.12
N PRO A 171 6.27 -0.92 14.27
CA PRO A 171 7.11 0.05 13.57
C PRO A 171 7.68 1.09 14.53
N GLU A 172 8.82 1.65 14.17
CA GLU A 172 9.32 2.85 14.80
C GLU A 172 8.52 4.04 14.26
N LYS A 173 8.01 4.85 15.15
CA LYS A 173 7.17 6.01 14.83
C LYS A 173 7.95 7.31 15.01
N CYS A 174 7.60 8.32 14.24
CA CYS A 174 8.22 9.62 14.36
C CYS A 174 7.20 10.75 14.58
#